data_f939149f232c4bd625f462c9606840bb
#
_entry.id   f939149f232c4bd625f462c9606840bb
#
_cell.length_a   1.000
_cell.length_b   1.000
_cell.length_c   1.000
_cell.angle_alpha   90.00
_cell.angle_beta   90.00
_cell.angle_gamma   90.00
#
_symmetry.space_group_name_H-M   'P 1'
#
loop_
_entity.id
_entity.type
_entity.pdbx_description
1 polymer ?
#
loop_
_entity_poly.entity_id
_entity_poly.type
_entity_poly.pdbx_seq_one_letter_code
_entity_poly.pdbx_strand_id
1 'polypeptide(L)'
;MSNCPKHDDILAAVTARSRWEQRQATWYQMRHDGLRRKNKPWPNAADMHYALADGMIEKLKPTFVAQVYATDTVATFSALKSDWQAYQAGASQWFDYQLKQESNFEEEVDIAIDTMLQSAKCPVKVYWDAAKSQITFEAINPLYIIVPPWTGQLRNADWIVHVQRYSKAAYKRLPGFNTADDVIGKLCSGDGASDTGGTYEQQRVNREGITRSAEKDEIIVWELFYRDEKGQWRVRTYSPAQPTL
;
A
#
# COMPACT_ATOMS: atom_id res chain seq x y z
N MET A 1 -4.02 -6.14 30.33
CA MET A 1 -3.29 -5.02 29.69
C MET A 1 -3.63 -5.01 28.21
N SER A 2 -3.90 -3.86 27.61
CA SER A 2 -4.29 -3.78 26.19
C SER A 2 -3.15 -4.29 25.29
N ASN A 3 -3.40 -5.27 24.42
CA ASN A 3 -2.43 -5.76 23.43
C ASN A 3 -2.19 -4.75 22.28
N CYS A 4 -2.68 -3.52 22.43
CA CYS A 4 -2.41 -2.45 21.49
C CYS A 4 -0.90 -2.11 21.54
N PRO A 5 -0.18 -2.19 20.41
CA PRO A 5 1.24 -1.83 20.40
C PRO A 5 1.41 -0.36 20.78
N LYS A 6 2.50 -0.07 21.48
CA LYS A 6 2.88 1.30 21.77
C LYS A 6 3.45 1.96 20.51
N HIS A 7 3.38 3.27 20.46
CA HIS A 7 3.95 4.04 19.36
C HIS A 7 5.44 3.72 19.14
N ASP A 8 6.20 3.59 20.22
CA ASP A 8 7.63 3.26 20.19
C ASP A 8 7.92 1.87 19.58
N ASP A 9 7.03 0.88 19.80
CA ASP A 9 7.18 -0.46 19.21
C ASP A 9 7.03 -0.40 17.67
N ILE A 10 6.15 0.47 17.19
CA ILE A 10 5.95 0.69 15.76
C ILE A 10 7.15 1.42 15.17
N LEU A 11 7.67 2.45 15.83
CA LEU A 11 8.90 3.14 15.40
C LEU A 11 10.11 2.21 15.37
N ALA A 12 10.24 1.32 16.34
CA ALA A 12 11.30 0.30 16.35
C ALA A 12 11.18 -0.64 15.13
N ALA A 13 9.95 -1.03 14.77
CA ALA A 13 9.72 -1.85 13.57
C ALA A 13 10.05 -1.11 12.27
N VAL A 14 9.75 0.19 12.18
CA VAL A 14 10.16 1.05 11.06
C VAL A 14 11.68 1.08 10.93
N THR A 15 12.38 1.31 12.04
CA THR A 15 13.85 1.34 12.05
C THR A 15 14.44 0.00 11.62
N ALA A 16 13.90 -1.11 12.12
CA ALA A 16 14.37 -2.46 11.81
C ALA A 16 14.28 -2.82 10.31
N ARG A 17 13.34 -2.21 9.57
CA ARG A 17 13.15 -2.49 8.14
C ARG A 17 13.92 -1.55 7.20
N SER A 18 14.67 -0.57 7.71
CA SER A 18 15.38 0.44 6.91
C SER A 18 16.26 -0.15 5.81
N ARG A 19 16.97 -1.25 6.10
CA ARG A 19 17.80 -1.97 5.10
C ARG A 19 16.95 -2.56 3.96
N TRP A 20 15.73 -3.02 4.25
CA TRP A 20 14.82 -3.53 3.25
C TRP A 20 14.26 -2.38 2.40
N GLU A 21 13.93 -1.23 2.98
CA GLU A 21 13.47 -0.04 2.27
C GLU A 21 14.54 0.48 1.30
N GLN A 22 15.79 0.52 1.73
CA GLN A 22 16.92 0.89 0.85
C GLN A 22 17.05 -0.05 -0.36
N ARG A 23 16.83 -1.36 -0.16
CA ARG A 23 16.80 -2.31 -1.29
C ARG A 23 15.65 -2.05 -2.24
N GLN A 24 14.45 -1.72 -1.73
CA GLN A 24 13.30 -1.36 -2.57
C GLN A 24 13.59 -0.11 -3.41
N ALA A 25 14.20 0.91 -2.81
CA ALA A 25 14.62 2.11 -3.52
C ALA A 25 15.65 1.79 -4.63
N THR A 26 16.60 0.90 -4.33
CA THR A 26 17.57 0.43 -5.33
C THR A 26 16.91 -0.32 -6.47
N TRP A 27 15.94 -1.22 -6.19
CA TRP A 27 15.20 -1.96 -7.23
C TRP A 27 14.35 -1.03 -8.09
N TYR A 28 13.72 -0.03 -7.50
CA TYR A 28 13.01 1.01 -8.25
C TYR A 28 13.94 1.76 -9.19
N GLN A 29 15.11 2.17 -8.70
CA GLN A 29 16.12 2.82 -9.51
C GLN A 29 16.63 1.91 -10.65
N MET A 30 16.89 0.63 -10.38
CA MET A 30 17.30 -0.34 -11.40
C MET A 30 16.23 -0.53 -12.48
N ARG A 31 14.96 -0.54 -12.11
CA ARG A 31 13.85 -0.66 -13.05
C ARG A 31 13.82 0.53 -14.01
N HIS A 32 13.91 1.74 -13.49
CA HIS A 32 13.61 2.95 -14.25
C HIS A 32 14.85 3.66 -14.81
N ASP A 33 15.88 3.84 -13.98
CA ASP A 33 17.04 4.68 -14.31
C ASP A 33 18.33 3.87 -14.52
N GLY A 34 18.31 2.59 -14.11
CA GLY A 34 19.49 1.76 -14.03
C GLY A 34 20.50 2.19 -12.96
N LEU A 35 21.46 1.32 -12.75
CA LEU A 35 22.58 1.66 -11.88
C LEU A 35 23.60 2.46 -12.67
N ARG A 36 23.81 3.72 -12.32
CA ARG A 36 24.84 4.55 -12.92
C ARG A 36 26.22 3.92 -12.71
N ARG A 37 27.03 3.88 -13.76
CA ARG A 37 28.43 3.44 -13.65
C ARG A 37 29.20 4.42 -12.76
N LYS A 38 29.90 3.90 -11.77
CA LYS A 38 30.73 4.70 -10.87
C LYS A 38 31.89 5.37 -11.59
N ASN A 39 32.45 4.72 -12.63
CA ASN A 39 33.59 5.22 -13.39
C ASN A 39 33.25 5.22 -14.89
N LYS A 40 33.38 6.37 -15.51
CA LYS A 40 33.34 6.49 -16.97
C LYS A 40 34.70 6.09 -17.51
N PRO A 41 34.79 5.26 -18.56
CA PRO A 41 36.09 4.81 -19.14
C PRO A 41 36.92 5.96 -19.71
N TRP A 42 36.25 7.05 -20.14
CA TRP A 42 36.89 8.30 -20.62
C TRP A 42 35.94 9.49 -20.43
N PRO A 43 36.47 10.73 -20.42
CA PRO A 43 35.64 11.93 -20.43
C PRO A 43 34.70 11.92 -21.63
N ASN A 44 33.43 12.25 -21.43
CA ASN A 44 32.35 12.22 -22.42
C ASN A 44 31.94 10.83 -22.94
N ALA A 45 32.31 9.74 -22.26
CA ALA A 45 31.74 8.43 -22.56
C ALA A 45 30.22 8.46 -22.44
N ALA A 46 29.54 7.87 -23.43
CA ALA A 46 28.09 7.74 -23.38
C ALA A 46 27.67 6.95 -22.15
N ASP A 47 26.73 7.49 -21.38
CA ASP A 47 26.12 6.86 -20.22
C ASP A 47 24.69 6.44 -20.62
N MET A 48 24.61 5.36 -21.39
CA MET A 48 23.35 4.86 -21.89
C MET A 48 22.79 3.85 -20.88
N HIS A 49 21.60 4.14 -20.37
CA HIS A 49 20.84 3.20 -19.58
C HIS A 49 19.91 2.38 -20.48
N TYR A 50 19.91 1.09 -20.29
CA TYR A 50 18.99 0.17 -20.94
C TYR A 50 18.05 -0.41 -19.86
N ALA A 51 16.78 -0.01 -19.89
CA ALA A 51 15.76 -0.41 -18.91
C ALA A 51 15.31 -1.88 -19.10
N LEU A 52 16.25 -2.83 -19.03
CA LEU A 52 15.96 -4.25 -19.21
C LEU A 52 14.92 -4.78 -18.21
N ALA A 53 15.04 -4.37 -16.95
CA ALA A 53 14.12 -4.81 -15.90
C ALA A 53 12.70 -4.32 -16.16
N ASP A 54 12.54 -3.08 -16.59
CA ASP A 54 11.26 -2.51 -16.97
C ASP A 54 10.66 -3.23 -18.18
N GLY A 55 11.45 -3.44 -19.23
CA GLY A 55 11.01 -4.21 -20.41
C GLY A 55 10.61 -5.66 -20.10
N MET A 56 11.20 -6.30 -19.07
CA MET A 56 10.79 -7.62 -18.61
C MET A 56 9.46 -7.57 -17.85
N ILE A 57 9.29 -6.60 -16.96
CA ILE A 57 8.05 -6.39 -16.20
C ILE A 57 6.89 -6.09 -17.15
N GLU A 58 7.09 -5.17 -18.11
CA GLU A 58 6.09 -4.80 -19.11
C GLU A 58 5.67 -5.97 -20.01
N LYS A 59 6.53 -6.97 -20.22
CA LYS A 59 6.16 -8.20 -20.93
C LYS A 59 5.43 -9.22 -20.07
N LEU A 60 5.80 -9.33 -18.80
CA LEU A 60 5.21 -10.32 -17.88
C LEU A 60 3.85 -9.87 -17.35
N LYS A 61 3.69 -8.58 -17.08
CA LYS A 61 2.47 -8.00 -16.50
C LYS A 61 1.21 -8.38 -17.28
N PRO A 62 1.11 -8.17 -18.62
CA PRO A 62 -0.08 -8.56 -19.37
C PRO A 62 -0.39 -10.05 -19.29
N THR A 63 0.62 -10.91 -19.19
CA THR A 63 0.43 -12.35 -19.07
C THR A 63 -0.24 -12.70 -17.74
N PHE A 64 0.18 -12.10 -16.63
CA PHE A 64 -0.44 -12.31 -15.33
C PHE A 64 -1.86 -11.72 -15.27
N VAL A 65 -2.06 -10.50 -15.79
CA VAL A 65 -3.40 -9.90 -15.89
C VAL A 65 -4.34 -10.78 -16.70
N ALA A 66 -3.90 -11.25 -17.87
CA ALA A 66 -4.70 -12.15 -18.70
C ALA A 66 -5.07 -13.46 -18.00
N GLN A 67 -4.21 -13.99 -17.12
CA GLN A 67 -4.52 -15.19 -16.34
C GLN A 67 -5.63 -14.97 -15.32
N VAL A 68 -5.72 -13.78 -14.71
CA VAL A 68 -6.80 -13.44 -13.77
C VAL A 68 -8.16 -13.41 -14.49
N TYR A 69 -8.17 -12.95 -15.74
CA TYR A 69 -9.38 -12.81 -16.56
C TYR A 69 -9.54 -13.92 -17.62
N ALA A 70 -8.80 -15.02 -17.48
CA ALA A 70 -8.82 -16.13 -18.45
C ALA A 70 -10.16 -16.86 -18.54
N THR A 71 -11.01 -16.72 -17.52
CA THR A 71 -12.34 -17.32 -17.45
C THR A 71 -13.43 -16.26 -17.48
N ASP A 72 -14.62 -16.60 -18.00
CA ASP A 72 -15.77 -15.69 -18.05
C ASP A 72 -16.18 -15.17 -16.66
N THR A 73 -15.91 -15.95 -15.62
CA THR A 73 -16.15 -15.57 -14.21
C THR A 73 -14.84 -15.54 -13.44
N VAL A 74 -14.56 -14.42 -12.75
CA VAL A 74 -13.34 -14.26 -11.96
C VAL A 74 -13.34 -15.19 -10.74
N ALA A 75 -14.51 -15.38 -10.13
CA ALA A 75 -14.67 -16.28 -8.98
C ALA A 75 -16.04 -16.91 -8.96
N THR A 76 -16.12 -18.17 -8.52
CA THR A 76 -17.35 -18.90 -8.35
C THR A 76 -17.49 -19.39 -6.91
N PHE A 77 -18.72 -19.33 -6.38
CA PHE A 77 -19.02 -19.86 -5.05
C PHE A 77 -19.46 -21.31 -5.15
N SER A 78 -19.03 -22.15 -4.22
CA SER A 78 -19.53 -23.49 -4.01
C SER A 78 -20.31 -23.55 -2.70
N ALA A 79 -21.49 -24.12 -2.72
CA ALA A 79 -22.27 -24.30 -1.50
C ALA A 79 -21.65 -25.39 -0.62
N LEU A 80 -21.38 -25.05 0.66
CA LEU A 80 -20.91 -26.00 1.66
C LEU A 80 -22.02 -26.84 2.27
N LYS A 81 -23.28 -26.38 2.18
CA LYS A 81 -24.49 -27.05 2.70
C LYS A 81 -25.51 -27.19 1.59
N SER A 82 -26.30 -28.27 1.62
CA SER A 82 -27.35 -28.54 0.64
C SER A 82 -28.35 -27.41 0.49
N ASP A 83 -28.72 -26.79 1.62
CA ASP A 83 -29.73 -25.72 1.68
C ASP A 83 -29.28 -24.44 0.96
N TRP A 84 -27.97 -24.28 0.73
CA TRP A 84 -27.39 -23.12 0.07
C TRP A 84 -27.15 -23.32 -1.43
N GLN A 85 -27.39 -24.53 -1.94
CA GLN A 85 -27.16 -24.83 -3.37
C GLN A 85 -28.03 -23.96 -4.29
N ALA A 86 -29.26 -23.65 -3.88
CA ALA A 86 -30.15 -22.78 -4.65
C ALA A 86 -29.63 -21.34 -4.82
N TYR A 87 -28.80 -20.87 -3.89
CA TYR A 87 -28.27 -19.50 -3.92
C TYR A 87 -26.88 -19.39 -4.58
N GLN A 88 -26.24 -20.51 -4.84
CA GLN A 88 -24.86 -20.57 -5.37
C GLN A 88 -24.68 -19.79 -6.67
N ALA A 89 -25.58 -20.01 -7.64
CA ALA A 89 -25.51 -19.36 -8.95
C ALA A 89 -25.73 -17.84 -8.83
N GLY A 90 -26.74 -17.43 -8.07
CA GLY A 90 -27.04 -16.02 -7.85
C GLY A 90 -25.92 -15.28 -7.12
N ALA A 91 -25.32 -15.91 -6.09
CA ALA A 91 -24.18 -15.37 -5.39
C ALA A 91 -22.95 -15.19 -6.29
N SER A 92 -22.67 -16.18 -7.16
CA SER A 92 -21.56 -16.11 -8.10
C SER A 92 -21.76 -15.00 -9.14
N GLN A 93 -22.98 -14.87 -9.68
CA GLN A 93 -23.32 -13.81 -10.62
C GLN A 93 -23.23 -12.42 -10.00
N TRP A 94 -23.77 -12.26 -8.78
CA TRP A 94 -23.71 -10.99 -8.06
C TRP A 94 -22.26 -10.59 -7.78
N PHE A 95 -21.42 -11.53 -7.34
CA PHE A 95 -20.03 -11.27 -7.03
C PHE A 95 -19.22 -10.92 -8.29
N ASP A 96 -19.44 -11.64 -9.38
CA ASP A 96 -18.79 -11.34 -10.67
C ASP A 96 -19.21 -9.96 -11.20
N TYR A 97 -20.49 -9.60 -11.06
CA TYR A 97 -20.98 -8.26 -11.36
C TYR A 97 -20.29 -7.19 -10.50
N GLN A 98 -20.19 -7.43 -9.18
CA GLN A 98 -19.48 -6.51 -8.28
C GLN A 98 -18.02 -6.32 -8.69
N LEU A 99 -17.32 -7.38 -9.06
CA LEU A 99 -15.91 -7.31 -9.45
C LEU A 99 -15.71 -6.59 -10.80
N LYS A 100 -16.57 -6.85 -11.79
CA LYS A 100 -16.36 -6.37 -13.16
C LYS A 100 -16.98 -5.02 -13.46
N GLN A 101 -18.09 -4.68 -12.79
CA GLN A 101 -18.90 -3.52 -13.15
C GLN A 101 -18.89 -2.42 -12.10
N GLU A 102 -18.93 -2.79 -10.83
CA GLU A 102 -19.12 -1.82 -9.75
C GLU A 102 -17.82 -1.47 -9.04
N SER A 103 -16.93 -2.44 -8.85
CA SER A 103 -15.69 -2.22 -8.11
C SER A 103 -14.54 -1.74 -9.00
N ASN A 104 -13.48 -1.27 -8.37
CA ASN A 104 -12.21 -0.93 -9.01
C ASN A 104 -11.25 -2.14 -9.14
N PHE A 105 -11.79 -3.36 -9.16
CA PHE A 105 -10.99 -4.60 -9.08
C PHE A 105 -9.97 -4.71 -10.22
N GLU A 106 -10.37 -4.41 -11.45
CA GLU A 106 -9.49 -4.53 -12.62
C GLU A 106 -8.29 -3.59 -12.53
N GLU A 107 -8.53 -2.34 -12.16
CA GLU A 107 -7.49 -1.33 -11.99
C GLU A 107 -6.52 -1.71 -10.87
N GLU A 108 -7.06 -2.15 -9.74
CA GLU A 108 -6.25 -2.54 -8.58
C GLU A 108 -5.47 -3.84 -8.80
N VAL A 109 -5.99 -4.78 -9.59
CA VAL A 109 -5.25 -5.99 -10.01
C VAL A 109 -4.06 -5.61 -10.87
N ASP A 110 -4.22 -4.68 -11.80
CA ASP A 110 -3.12 -4.20 -12.64
C ASP A 110 -2.00 -3.56 -11.80
N ILE A 111 -2.36 -2.69 -10.85
CA ILE A 111 -1.43 -2.07 -9.90
C ILE A 111 -0.78 -3.13 -8.99
N ALA A 112 -1.57 -4.10 -8.50
CA ALA A 112 -1.06 -5.14 -7.62
C ALA A 112 -0.03 -6.04 -8.30
N ILE A 113 -0.27 -6.42 -9.55
CA ILE A 113 0.66 -7.24 -10.34
C ILE A 113 1.94 -6.46 -10.62
N ASP A 114 1.86 -5.18 -11.02
CA ASP A 114 3.03 -4.33 -11.24
C ASP A 114 3.87 -4.21 -9.96
N THR A 115 3.22 -3.90 -8.84
CA THR A 115 3.86 -3.79 -7.53
C THR A 115 4.50 -5.11 -7.09
N MET A 116 3.82 -6.23 -7.32
CA MET A 116 4.32 -7.57 -7.01
C MET A 116 5.55 -7.93 -7.84
N LEU A 117 5.54 -7.64 -9.13
CA LEU A 117 6.68 -7.90 -10.02
C LEU A 117 7.90 -7.06 -9.63
N GLN A 118 7.69 -5.83 -9.15
CA GLN A 118 8.76 -4.96 -8.70
C GLN A 118 9.29 -5.33 -7.30
N SER A 119 8.37 -5.57 -6.33
CA SER A 119 8.70 -5.66 -4.90
C SER A 119 8.61 -7.08 -4.33
N ALA A 120 8.24 -8.07 -5.15
CA ALA A 120 7.93 -9.45 -4.78
C ALA A 120 6.77 -9.60 -3.77
N LYS A 121 6.06 -8.53 -3.47
CA LYS A 121 4.91 -8.48 -2.54
C LYS A 121 3.96 -7.38 -3.00
N CYS A 122 2.66 -7.61 -2.84
CA CYS A 122 1.66 -6.56 -2.88
C CYS A 122 0.55 -6.89 -1.87
N PRO A 123 0.50 -6.23 -0.71
CA PRO A 123 -0.66 -6.29 0.16
C PRO A 123 -1.86 -5.67 -0.53
N VAL A 124 -3.01 -6.33 -0.45
CA VAL A 124 -4.28 -5.80 -0.95
C VAL A 124 -5.23 -5.65 0.22
N LYS A 125 -5.78 -4.47 0.40
CA LYS A 125 -6.85 -4.19 1.36
C LYS A 125 -8.19 -4.34 0.65
N VAL A 126 -9.08 -5.13 1.23
CA VAL A 126 -10.43 -5.35 0.71
C VAL A 126 -11.43 -4.93 1.78
N TYR A 127 -12.36 -4.08 1.41
CA TYR A 127 -13.39 -3.60 2.33
C TYR A 127 -14.69 -3.27 1.61
N TRP A 128 -15.78 -3.19 2.38
CA TRP A 128 -17.07 -2.75 1.89
C TRP A 128 -17.20 -1.23 2.01
N ASP A 129 -17.39 -0.56 0.90
CA ASP A 129 -17.72 0.87 0.88
C ASP A 129 -19.24 1.04 0.98
N ALA A 130 -19.70 1.39 2.19
CA ALA A 130 -21.13 1.56 2.46
C ALA A 130 -21.75 2.75 1.69
N ALA A 131 -20.97 3.77 1.38
CA ALA A 131 -21.46 4.95 0.66
C ALA A 131 -21.76 4.63 -0.82
N LYS A 132 -20.95 3.74 -1.41
CA LYS A 132 -21.11 3.31 -2.80
C LYS A 132 -21.81 1.97 -2.93
N SER A 133 -22.06 1.26 -1.81
CA SER A 133 -22.62 -0.09 -1.76
C SER A 133 -21.86 -1.11 -2.62
N GLN A 134 -20.52 -1.02 -2.60
CA GLN A 134 -19.63 -1.86 -3.40
C GLN A 134 -18.46 -2.42 -2.61
N ILE A 135 -17.87 -3.50 -3.11
CA ILE A 135 -16.59 -4.00 -2.64
C ILE A 135 -15.49 -3.12 -3.24
N THR A 136 -14.60 -2.61 -2.40
CA THR A 136 -13.47 -1.79 -2.83
C THR A 136 -12.17 -2.52 -2.55
N PHE A 137 -11.27 -2.48 -3.52
CA PHE A 137 -9.93 -3.03 -3.45
C PHE A 137 -8.92 -1.88 -3.41
N GLU A 138 -7.84 -2.07 -2.69
CA GLU A 138 -6.74 -1.10 -2.61
C GLU A 138 -5.42 -1.88 -2.62
N ALA A 139 -4.69 -1.81 -3.71
CA ALA A 139 -3.36 -2.36 -3.85
C ALA A 139 -2.36 -1.44 -3.14
N ILE A 140 -1.77 -1.91 -2.06
CA ILE A 140 -0.92 -1.09 -1.21
C ILE A 140 0.55 -1.37 -1.53
N ASN A 141 1.33 -0.31 -1.72
CA ASN A 141 2.78 -0.47 -1.82
C ASN A 141 3.31 -1.05 -0.48
N PRO A 142 4.11 -2.14 -0.50
CA PRO A 142 4.64 -2.76 0.71
C PRO A 142 5.40 -1.82 1.64
N LEU A 143 5.89 -0.70 1.13
CA LEU A 143 6.55 0.34 1.91
C LEU A 143 5.61 1.02 2.91
N TYR A 144 4.31 1.05 2.62
CA TYR A 144 3.29 1.66 3.48
C TYR A 144 2.63 0.67 4.45
N ILE A 145 3.06 -0.59 4.46
CA ILE A 145 2.62 -1.57 5.45
C ILE A 145 3.75 -1.84 6.43
N ILE A 146 3.52 -1.58 7.71
CA ILE A 146 4.45 -1.87 8.80
C ILE A 146 3.91 -3.05 9.60
N VAL A 147 4.75 -4.04 9.83
CA VAL A 147 4.45 -5.23 10.64
C VAL A 147 5.58 -5.49 11.63
N PRO A 148 5.35 -6.25 12.71
CA PRO A 148 6.42 -6.67 13.62
C PRO A 148 7.56 -7.35 12.86
N PRO A 149 8.85 -7.08 13.20
CA PRO A 149 10.01 -7.60 12.47
C PRO A 149 10.08 -9.13 12.40
N TRP A 150 9.49 -9.82 13.39
CA TRP A 150 9.45 -11.30 13.46
C TRP A 150 8.31 -11.94 12.67
N THR A 151 7.45 -11.14 12.05
CA THR A 151 6.28 -11.63 11.33
C THR A 151 6.67 -12.21 9.99
N GLY A 152 6.56 -13.53 9.83
CA GLY A 152 6.80 -14.21 8.55
C GLY A 152 5.62 -14.17 7.59
N GLN A 153 4.38 -14.09 8.11
CA GLN A 153 3.14 -14.07 7.34
C GLN A 153 2.15 -13.08 7.97
N LEU A 154 1.48 -12.26 7.16
CA LEU A 154 0.52 -11.26 7.65
C LEU A 154 -0.57 -11.84 8.55
N ARG A 155 -1.06 -13.04 8.26
CA ARG A 155 -2.09 -13.70 9.09
C ARG A 155 -1.64 -13.97 10.53
N ASN A 156 -0.34 -14.07 10.77
CA ASN A 156 0.26 -14.32 12.08
C ASN A 156 0.74 -13.04 12.76
N ALA A 157 0.48 -11.88 12.15
CA ALA A 157 0.83 -10.60 12.73
C ALA A 157 -0.08 -10.29 13.93
N ASP A 158 0.51 -9.81 15.02
CA ASP A 158 -0.23 -9.31 16.17
C ASP A 158 -0.81 -7.93 15.90
N TRP A 159 -0.14 -7.17 15.04
CA TRP A 159 -0.59 -5.88 14.58
C TRP A 159 -0.04 -5.57 13.18
N ILE A 160 -0.74 -4.70 12.47
CA ILE A 160 -0.40 -4.20 11.13
C ILE A 160 -0.71 -2.71 11.12
N VAL A 161 0.20 -1.90 10.59
CA VAL A 161 -0.04 -0.49 10.35
C VAL A 161 -0.07 -0.23 8.86
N HIS A 162 -1.12 0.41 8.39
CA HIS A 162 -1.20 0.99 7.05
C HIS A 162 -0.94 2.50 7.14
N VAL A 163 0.11 2.94 6.49
CA VAL A 163 0.52 4.35 6.43
C VAL A 163 -0.20 5.02 5.26
N GLN A 164 -1.03 5.99 5.57
CA GLN A 164 -1.78 6.76 4.58
C GLN A 164 -1.26 8.21 4.57
N ARG A 165 -1.23 8.81 3.39
CA ARG A 165 -0.76 10.18 3.19
C ARG A 165 -1.88 11.00 2.55
N TYR A 166 -2.20 12.13 3.17
CA TYR A 166 -3.27 13.01 2.71
C TYR A 166 -2.77 14.43 2.54
N SER A 167 -3.25 15.11 1.51
CA SER A 167 -3.19 16.56 1.48
C SER A 167 -4.14 17.15 2.51
N LYS A 168 -3.90 18.38 2.96
CA LYS A 168 -4.83 19.09 3.87
C LYS A 168 -6.28 19.08 3.37
N ALA A 169 -6.46 19.28 2.07
CA ALA A 169 -7.80 19.31 1.47
C ALA A 169 -8.45 17.91 1.48
N ALA A 170 -7.69 16.85 1.25
CA ALA A 170 -8.16 15.47 1.30
C ALA A 170 -8.50 15.07 2.75
N TYR A 171 -7.64 15.42 3.71
CA TYR A 171 -7.88 15.14 5.12
C TYR A 171 -9.17 15.78 5.65
N LYS A 172 -9.45 17.03 5.25
CA LYS A 172 -10.70 17.72 5.63
C LYS A 172 -11.98 17.04 5.16
N ARG A 173 -11.89 16.16 4.16
CA ARG A 173 -13.05 15.40 3.63
C ARG A 173 -13.26 14.05 4.30
N LEU A 174 -12.30 13.61 5.13
CA LEU A 174 -12.41 12.31 5.79
C LEU A 174 -13.49 12.37 6.89
N PRO A 175 -14.45 11.46 6.88
CA PRO A 175 -15.47 11.39 7.93
C PRO A 175 -14.86 10.92 9.26
N GLY A 176 -15.28 11.52 10.36
CA GLY A 176 -14.90 11.09 11.71
C GLY A 176 -13.55 11.60 12.21
N PHE A 177 -12.82 12.40 11.41
CA PHE A 177 -11.57 13.03 11.82
C PHE A 177 -11.81 14.46 12.33
N ASN A 178 -10.93 14.91 13.24
CA ASN A 178 -10.93 16.29 13.67
C ASN A 178 -10.30 17.17 12.59
N THR A 179 -11.10 17.99 11.94
CA THR A 179 -10.71 18.83 10.81
C THR A 179 -10.50 20.30 11.16
N ALA A 180 -10.38 20.62 12.46
CA ALA A 180 -10.11 21.97 12.90
C ALA A 180 -8.73 22.46 12.40
N ASP A 181 -8.63 23.71 11.97
CA ASP A 181 -7.42 24.22 11.33
C ASP A 181 -6.19 24.25 12.26
N ASP A 182 -6.40 24.42 13.55
CA ASP A 182 -5.36 24.34 14.56
C ASP A 182 -4.78 22.92 14.71
N VAL A 183 -5.65 21.90 14.62
CA VAL A 183 -5.24 20.49 14.61
C VAL A 183 -4.47 20.16 13.33
N ILE A 184 -5.00 20.54 12.18
CA ILE A 184 -4.35 20.36 10.89
C ILE A 184 -2.97 21.02 10.87
N GLY A 185 -2.85 22.24 11.39
CA GLY A 185 -1.58 22.95 11.51
C GLY A 185 -0.54 22.16 12.34
N LYS A 186 -0.95 21.55 13.43
CA LYS A 186 -0.09 20.71 14.29
C LYS A 186 0.30 19.40 13.59
N LEU A 187 -0.63 18.77 12.85
CA LEU A 187 -0.37 17.54 12.12
C LEU A 187 0.63 17.73 10.97
N CYS A 188 0.61 18.90 10.32
CA CYS A 188 1.53 19.23 9.23
C CYS A 188 2.92 19.69 9.72
N SER A 189 3.02 20.24 10.95
CA SER A 189 4.27 20.76 11.50
C SER A 189 5.06 19.74 12.31
N GLY A 190 4.52 18.54 12.52
CA GLY A 190 5.14 17.54 13.38
C GLY A 190 6.35 16.87 12.73
N ASP A 191 7.53 17.03 13.34
CA ASP A 191 8.77 16.32 13.00
C ASP A 191 8.72 14.79 13.26
N GLY A 192 7.61 14.31 13.80
CA GLY A 192 7.47 12.93 14.29
C GLY A 192 7.01 11.90 13.27
N ALA A 193 6.76 12.30 12.06
CA ALA A 193 6.41 11.36 11.01
C ALA A 193 7.68 10.64 10.56
N SER A 194 7.91 9.43 11.09
CA SER A 194 8.93 8.57 10.52
C SER A 194 8.65 8.41 9.03
N ASP A 195 9.54 8.93 8.21
CA ASP A 195 9.41 8.94 6.76
C ASP A 195 9.59 7.52 6.21
N THR A 196 8.55 6.72 6.40
CA THR A 196 8.46 5.37 5.86
C THR A 196 8.46 5.47 4.34
N GLY A 197 9.50 4.94 3.71
CA GLY A 197 9.65 4.98 2.27
C GLY A 197 10.21 6.30 1.72
N GLY A 198 10.71 7.22 2.55
CA GLY A 198 11.18 8.53 2.13
C GLY A 198 12.21 8.50 1.00
N THR A 199 13.17 7.60 1.05
CA THR A 199 14.17 7.44 -0.02
C THR A 199 13.52 6.98 -1.33
N TYR A 200 12.57 6.06 -1.27
CA TYR A 200 11.83 5.58 -2.43
C TYR A 200 10.97 6.70 -3.03
N GLU A 201 10.19 7.37 -2.20
CA GLU A 201 9.34 8.49 -2.63
C GLU A 201 10.17 9.64 -3.19
N GLN A 202 11.30 9.95 -2.60
CA GLN A 202 12.21 10.97 -3.11
C GLN A 202 12.73 10.62 -4.50
N GLN A 203 13.08 9.35 -4.75
CA GLN A 203 13.51 8.89 -6.08
C GLN A 203 12.39 8.97 -7.10
N ARG A 204 11.16 8.56 -6.72
CA ARG A 204 9.98 8.65 -7.57
C ARG A 204 9.68 10.09 -7.96
N VAL A 205 9.61 10.98 -6.99
CA VAL A 205 9.32 12.40 -7.19
C VAL A 205 10.39 13.08 -8.05
N ASN A 206 11.67 12.80 -7.79
CA ASN A 206 12.77 13.34 -8.58
C ASN A 206 12.71 12.89 -10.03
N ARG A 207 12.32 11.63 -10.29
CA ARG A 207 12.16 11.11 -11.65
C ARG A 207 11.00 11.77 -12.40
N GLU A 208 9.89 11.97 -11.72
CA GLU A 208 8.71 12.62 -12.29
C GLU A 208 8.91 14.13 -12.50
N GLY A 209 10.07 14.67 -12.11
CA GLY A 209 10.38 16.09 -12.22
C GLY A 209 9.52 16.97 -11.31
N ILE A 210 8.85 16.37 -10.37
CA ILE A 210 8.01 17.07 -9.40
C ILE A 210 8.91 17.66 -8.31
N THR A 211 8.98 18.96 -8.22
CA THR A 211 9.59 19.60 -7.05
C THR A 211 8.61 19.47 -5.89
N ARG A 212 8.95 18.64 -4.91
CA ARG A 212 8.16 18.51 -3.67
C ARG A 212 8.24 19.85 -2.92
N SER A 213 7.27 20.72 -3.19
CA SER A 213 7.30 22.09 -2.71
C SER A 213 7.03 22.25 -1.23
N ALA A 214 6.64 21.25 -0.52
CA ALA A 214 6.63 21.26 0.94
C ALA A 214 6.04 19.97 1.52
N GLU A 215 6.83 19.26 2.25
CA GLU A 215 6.44 18.35 3.34
C GLU A 215 5.41 18.97 4.30
N LYS A 216 5.30 20.30 4.32
CA LYS A 216 4.41 21.10 5.18
C LYS A 216 2.90 20.94 4.91
N ASP A 217 2.52 20.38 3.76
CA ASP A 217 1.11 20.24 3.38
C ASP A 217 0.60 18.78 3.39
N GLU A 218 1.46 17.85 3.77
CA GLU A 218 1.15 16.43 3.85
C GLU A 218 0.83 16.03 5.30
N ILE A 219 -0.26 15.27 5.47
CA ILE A 219 -0.67 14.71 6.76
C ILE A 219 -0.52 13.20 6.66
N ILE A 220 0.29 12.64 7.56
CA ILE A 220 0.48 11.20 7.68
C ILE A 220 -0.49 10.66 8.72
N VAL A 221 -1.25 9.64 8.32
CA VAL A 221 -2.20 8.94 9.18
C VAL A 221 -1.83 7.46 9.22
N TRP A 222 -1.77 6.91 10.41
CA TRP A 222 -1.55 5.50 10.66
C TRP A 222 -2.88 4.83 10.98
N GLU A 223 -3.26 3.87 10.17
CA GLU A 223 -4.37 2.97 10.42
C GLU A 223 -3.80 1.69 11.03
N LEU A 224 -3.91 1.57 12.34
CA LEU A 224 -3.37 0.47 13.14
C LEU A 224 -4.44 -0.60 13.33
N PHE A 225 -4.21 -1.77 12.76
CA PHE A 225 -4.96 -2.99 13.03
C PHE A 225 -4.20 -3.79 14.09
N TYR A 226 -4.85 -4.19 15.16
CA TYR A 226 -4.24 -5.00 16.21
C TYR A 226 -5.22 -6.02 16.80
N ARG A 227 -4.70 -7.09 17.39
CA ARG A 227 -5.50 -8.10 18.06
C ARG A 227 -5.68 -7.71 19.53
N ASP A 228 -6.92 -7.69 20.00
CA ASP A 228 -7.21 -7.48 21.41
C ASP A 228 -6.90 -8.75 22.24
N GLU A 229 -7.11 -8.70 23.55
CA GLU A 229 -6.88 -9.82 24.46
C GLU A 229 -7.74 -11.05 24.15
N LYS A 230 -8.83 -10.87 23.42
CA LYS A 230 -9.72 -11.95 22.95
C LYS A 230 -9.35 -12.47 21.56
N GLY A 231 -8.25 -11.97 20.97
CA GLY A 231 -7.81 -12.30 19.62
C GLY A 231 -8.65 -11.66 18.51
N GLN A 232 -9.55 -10.73 18.83
CA GLN A 232 -10.36 -10.02 17.84
C GLN A 232 -9.58 -8.84 17.26
N TRP A 233 -9.73 -8.62 15.95
CA TRP A 233 -9.15 -7.48 15.30
C TRP A 233 -9.85 -6.19 15.70
N ARG A 234 -9.05 -5.17 16.04
CA ARG A 234 -9.45 -3.80 16.31
C ARG A 234 -8.72 -2.86 15.40
N VAL A 235 -9.34 -1.74 15.11
CA VAL A 235 -8.73 -0.68 14.30
C VAL A 235 -8.64 0.59 15.13
N ARG A 236 -7.48 1.23 15.08
CA ARG A 236 -7.26 2.56 15.66
C ARG A 236 -6.56 3.42 14.61
N THR A 237 -7.08 4.60 14.37
CA THR A 237 -6.49 5.55 13.42
C THR A 237 -5.97 6.76 14.19
N TYR A 238 -4.73 7.15 13.93
CA TYR A 238 -4.09 8.30 14.55
C TYR A 238 -2.95 8.83 13.68
N SER A 239 -2.49 10.05 13.97
CA SER A 239 -1.29 10.58 13.31
C SER A 239 -0.04 10.32 14.18
N PRO A 240 1.07 9.86 13.60
CA PRO A 240 2.33 9.69 14.33
C PRO A 240 2.89 11.02 14.85
N ALA A 241 2.53 12.15 14.25
CA ALA A 241 2.88 13.48 14.74
C ALA A 241 2.21 13.82 16.09
N GLN A 242 1.06 13.20 16.40
CA GLN A 242 0.33 13.36 17.66
C GLN A 242 -0.29 12.02 18.10
N PRO A 243 0.49 11.10 18.66
CA PRO A 243 0.05 9.75 18.99
C PRO A 243 -0.98 9.67 20.12
N THR A 244 -1.22 10.78 20.83
CA THR A 244 -2.15 10.86 21.97
C THR A 244 -3.52 11.43 21.63
N LEU A 245 -3.76 11.83 20.39
CA LEU A 245 -5.07 12.31 19.92
C LEU A 245 -5.97 11.17 19.49
#